data_f219f87cacd01ec55d5d469c4e187f2e
#
_entry.id   f219f87cacd01ec55d5d469c4e187f2e
#
_cell.length_a   1.000
_cell.length_b   1.000
_cell.length_c   1.000
_cell.angle_alpha   90.00
_cell.angle_beta   90.00
_cell.angle_gamma   90.00
#
_symmetry.space_group_name_H-M   'P 1'
#
loop_
_entity.id
_entity.type
_entity.pdbx_description
1 polymer ?
#
loop_
_entity_poly.entity_id
_entity_poly.type
_entity_poly.pdbx_seq_one_letter_code
_entity_poly.pdbx_strand_id
1 'polypeptide(L)'
;MSSAGLLSGVEVGSTTVTATKDGITSNTVNVTVCSSLAGTCIDIFDAGGGKLFTSSPSVAYLDRIGGSATSGTITENGDYGPAGDFYIFDWNNANALCTTYNTLSLGGRTNWRLAERDELKMELYDVYLNMFTARGWPTDDYYWSATPVGSFYYYVVLRNGYVNSYTPSDTVYASCVSNP
;
A
#
# COMPACT_ATOMS: atom_id res chain seq x y z
N MET A 1 4.37 23.54 -3.85
CA MET A 1 4.35 23.09 -2.46
C MET A 1 3.56 24.09 -1.64
N SER A 2 2.73 23.61 -0.70
CA SER A 2 2.08 24.50 0.26
C SER A 2 3.10 25.03 1.27
N SER A 3 2.72 26.08 2.04
CA SER A 3 3.55 26.61 3.15
C SER A 3 3.81 25.58 4.27
N ALA A 4 3.01 24.51 4.32
CA ALA A 4 3.17 23.39 5.24
C ALA A 4 4.06 22.27 4.67
N GLY A 5 4.70 22.46 3.51
CA GLY A 5 5.55 21.47 2.87
C GLY A 5 4.78 20.34 2.13
N LEU A 6 3.45 20.44 2.02
CA LEU A 6 2.66 19.44 1.30
C LEU A 6 2.91 19.54 -0.21
N LEU A 7 3.25 18.41 -0.82
CA LEU A 7 3.37 18.23 -2.27
C LEU A 7 2.07 17.59 -2.80
N SER A 8 1.45 18.22 -3.80
CA SER A 8 0.26 17.69 -4.48
C SER A 8 0.58 17.40 -5.94
N GLY A 9 0.21 16.20 -6.41
CA GLY A 9 0.26 15.86 -7.83
C GLY A 9 -0.89 16.54 -8.58
N VAL A 10 -0.59 17.19 -9.70
CA VAL A 10 -1.58 17.92 -10.53
C VAL A 10 -1.84 17.17 -11.84
N GLU A 11 -0.82 16.52 -12.39
CA GLU A 11 -0.88 15.76 -13.63
C GLU A 11 -0.07 14.46 -13.50
N VAL A 12 -0.45 13.46 -14.30
CA VAL A 12 0.29 12.19 -14.38
C VAL A 12 1.68 12.44 -14.97
N GLY A 13 2.70 11.89 -14.32
CA GLY A 13 4.07 12.05 -14.77
C GLY A 13 5.08 11.84 -13.65
N SER A 14 6.34 12.03 -13.96
CA SER A 14 7.42 11.93 -12.98
C SER A 14 8.22 13.22 -12.93
N THR A 15 8.62 13.62 -11.74
CA THR A 15 9.45 14.79 -11.50
C THR A 15 10.42 14.53 -10.35
N THR A 16 11.36 15.43 -10.15
CA THR A 16 12.29 15.41 -9.02
C THR A 16 12.02 16.58 -8.09
N VAL A 17 12.17 16.35 -6.81
CA VAL A 17 12.03 17.37 -5.76
C VAL A 17 13.29 17.43 -4.93
N THR A 18 13.77 18.66 -4.67
CA THR A 18 14.81 18.96 -3.70
C THR A 18 14.32 20.04 -2.74
N ALA A 19 14.83 20.05 -1.53
CA ALA A 19 14.62 21.11 -0.56
C ALA A 19 15.91 21.90 -0.36
N THR A 20 15.84 23.23 -0.29
CA THR A 20 16.99 24.09 0.00
C THR A 20 16.70 24.96 1.21
N LYS A 21 17.61 24.95 2.17
CA LYS A 21 17.58 25.81 3.36
C LYS A 21 18.99 26.35 3.65
N ASP A 22 19.10 27.64 3.82
CA ASP A 22 20.37 28.32 4.14
C ASP A 22 21.53 27.99 3.16
N GLY A 23 21.18 27.83 1.87
CA GLY A 23 22.15 27.48 0.82
C GLY A 23 22.51 25.98 0.74
N ILE A 24 21.98 25.14 1.64
CA ILE A 24 22.18 23.69 1.62
C ILE A 24 21.01 23.05 0.92
N THR A 25 21.28 22.29 -0.15
CA THR A 25 20.25 21.55 -0.90
C THR A 25 20.26 20.07 -0.50
N SER A 26 19.07 19.51 -0.27
CA SER A 26 18.89 18.08 0.03
C SER A 26 19.25 17.18 -1.16
N ASN A 27 19.32 15.88 -0.90
CA ASN A 27 19.29 14.88 -1.96
C ASN A 27 18.00 15.02 -2.79
N THR A 28 18.07 14.62 -4.05
CA THR A 28 16.94 14.60 -4.97
C THR A 28 16.00 13.44 -4.63
N VAL A 29 14.70 13.72 -4.57
CA VAL A 29 13.64 12.71 -4.41
C VAL A 29 12.85 12.63 -5.71
N ASN A 30 12.71 11.42 -6.27
CA ASN A 30 11.86 11.18 -7.42
C ASN A 30 10.40 11.07 -6.96
N VAL A 31 9.51 11.80 -7.61
CA VAL A 31 8.07 11.76 -7.35
C VAL A 31 7.38 11.37 -8.64
N THR A 32 6.50 10.36 -8.56
CA THR A 32 5.66 9.93 -9.68
C THR A 32 4.20 10.11 -9.31
N VAL A 33 3.46 10.80 -10.18
CA VAL A 33 2.00 10.94 -10.09
C VAL A 33 1.39 9.96 -11.08
N CYS A 34 0.55 9.06 -10.61
CA CYS A 34 -0.02 7.97 -11.35
C CYS A 34 -1.47 8.25 -11.74
N SER A 35 -1.89 7.77 -12.89
CA SER A 35 -3.30 7.84 -13.32
C SER A 35 -4.18 6.80 -12.63
N SER A 36 -3.61 5.66 -12.24
CA SER A 36 -4.31 4.56 -11.62
C SER A 36 -3.33 3.65 -10.89
N LEU A 37 -3.76 3.06 -9.77
CA LEU A 37 -3.01 2.05 -9.05
C LEU A 37 -3.08 0.65 -9.71
N ALA A 38 -3.92 0.47 -10.74
CA ALA A 38 -3.90 -0.72 -11.60
C ALA A 38 -2.73 -0.71 -12.59
N GLY A 39 -2.04 0.43 -12.75
CA GLY A 39 -0.83 0.58 -13.58
C GLY A 39 0.45 0.26 -12.81
N THR A 40 1.56 0.82 -13.30
CA THR A 40 2.92 0.54 -12.78
C THR A 40 3.27 1.33 -11.49
N CYS A 41 2.30 1.75 -10.73
CA CYS A 41 2.45 2.56 -9.52
C CYS A 41 1.90 1.84 -8.29
N ILE A 42 2.43 2.24 -7.14
CA ILE A 42 1.90 1.88 -5.83
C ILE A 42 1.67 3.16 -5.04
N ASP A 43 0.64 3.20 -4.23
CA ASP A 43 0.46 4.29 -3.27
C ASP A 43 1.30 4.02 -2.03
N ILE A 44 2.11 5.00 -1.64
CA ILE A 44 2.82 5.03 -0.35
C ILE A 44 2.22 6.18 0.43
N PHE A 45 1.39 5.84 1.39
CA PHE A 45 0.54 6.79 2.09
C PHE A 45 1.05 7.07 3.50
N ASP A 46 1.29 8.35 3.83
CA ASP A 46 1.60 8.80 5.19
C ASP A 46 0.29 9.01 5.97
N ALA A 47 0.04 8.12 6.94
CA ALA A 47 -1.12 8.21 7.82
C ALA A 47 -0.93 9.23 8.96
N GLY A 48 0.22 9.89 9.00
CA GLY A 48 0.59 10.87 10.01
C GLY A 48 1.80 10.41 10.85
N GLY A 49 2.58 11.40 11.29
CA GLY A 49 3.77 11.13 12.10
C GLY A 49 4.89 10.37 11.40
N GLY A 50 4.86 10.25 10.07
CA GLY A 50 5.82 9.52 9.27
C GLY A 50 5.57 8.01 9.20
N LYS A 51 4.41 7.54 9.66
CA LYS A 51 3.97 6.15 9.48
C LYS A 51 3.41 5.96 8.08
N LEU A 52 4.03 5.07 7.30
CA LEU A 52 3.70 4.84 5.90
C LEU A 52 2.97 3.52 5.71
N PHE A 53 1.97 3.51 4.84
CA PHE A 53 1.26 2.31 4.36
C PHE A 53 1.37 2.19 2.85
N THR A 54 1.36 0.96 2.32
CA THR A 54 1.25 0.72 0.87
C THR A 54 -0.15 0.25 0.51
N SER A 55 -0.64 0.59 -0.70
CA SER A 55 -1.73 -0.16 -1.32
C SER A 55 -1.30 -1.61 -1.62
N SER A 56 -2.25 -2.51 -1.93
CA SER A 56 -1.90 -3.78 -2.56
C SER A 56 -1.37 -3.52 -3.96
N PRO A 57 -0.32 -4.25 -4.42
CA PRO A 57 0.28 -4.01 -5.72
C PRO A 57 -0.58 -4.56 -6.86
N SER A 58 -0.67 -3.79 -7.95
CA SER A 58 -1.12 -4.33 -9.23
C SER A 58 -0.11 -5.31 -9.82
N VAL A 59 -0.57 -6.13 -10.76
CA VAL A 59 0.31 -7.00 -11.56
C VAL A 59 1.38 -6.17 -12.27
N ALA A 60 0.97 -5.10 -12.95
CA ALA A 60 1.89 -4.22 -13.68
C ALA A 60 2.97 -3.57 -12.79
N TYR A 61 2.62 -3.21 -11.56
CA TYR A 61 3.59 -2.64 -10.62
C TYR A 61 4.57 -3.70 -10.11
N LEU A 62 4.06 -4.82 -9.62
CA LEU A 62 4.89 -5.83 -8.98
C LEU A 62 5.87 -6.48 -9.97
N ASP A 63 5.41 -6.76 -11.20
CA ASP A 63 6.27 -7.28 -12.28
C ASP A 63 7.39 -6.29 -12.65
N ARG A 64 7.05 -4.99 -12.71
CA ARG A 64 8.04 -3.94 -13.03
C ARG A 64 9.18 -3.85 -12.01
N ILE A 65 8.92 -4.11 -10.73
CA ILE A 65 9.94 -4.03 -9.68
C ILE A 65 10.72 -5.33 -9.48
N GLY A 66 10.49 -6.35 -10.30
CA GLY A 66 11.17 -7.64 -10.23
C GLY A 66 10.39 -8.74 -9.52
N GLY A 67 9.15 -8.47 -9.14
CA GLY A 67 8.25 -9.45 -8.55
C GLY A 67 8.44 -9.70 -7.05
N SER A 68 7.54 -10.50 -6.51
CA SER A 68 7.55 -11.11 -5.19
C SER A 68 6.79 -12.43 -5.27
N ALA A 69 6.85 -13.27 -4.23
CA ALA A 69 5.99 -14.45 -4.15
C ALA A 69 4.52 -14.03 -4.10
N THR A 70 3.67 -14.63 -4.91
CA THR A 70 2.23 -14.35 -5.04
C THR A 70 1.43 -15.64 -5.01
N SER A 71 0.11 -15.54 -4.80
CA SER A 71 -0.78 -16.70 -4.72
C SER A 71 -1.91 -16.68 -5.77
N GLY A 72 -1.88 -15.71 -6.67
CA GLY A 72 -2.85 -15.51 -7.73
C GLY A 72 -3.12 -14.05 -8.04
N THR A 73 -4.15 -13.81 -8.85
CA THR A 73 -4.59 -12.47 -9.23
C THR A 73 -6.10 -12.36 -9.13
N ILE A 74 -6.58 -11.12 -8.93
CA ILE A 74 -7.98 -10.75 -9.03
C ILE A 74 -8.12 -9.54 -9.94
N THR A 75 -9.18 -9.49 -10.74
CA THR A 75 -9.48 -8.35 -11.61
C THR A 75 -10.52 -7.46 -10.94
N GLU A 76 -10.13 -6.24 -10.60
CA GLU A 76 -11.04 -5.16 -10.20
C GLU A 76 -11.75 -4.60 -11.44
N ASN A 77 -13.04 -4.33 -11.33
CA ASN A 77 -13.87 -3.85 -12.45
C ASN A 77 -14.10 -2.33 -12.44
N GLY A 78 -13.62 -1.64 -11.43
CA GLY A 78 -13.84 -0.20 -11.24
C GLY A 78 -14.90 0.15 -10.19
N ASP A 79 -15.65 -0.83 -9.67
CA ASP A 79 -16.71 -0.58 -8.67
C ASP A 79 -16.15 -0.43 -7.26
N TYR A 80 -15.14 -1.24 -6.91
CA TYR A 80 -14.55 -1.30 -5.56
C TYR A 80 -13.02 -1.13 -5.57
N GLY A 81 -12.44 -0.89 -6.71
CA GLY A 81 -11.04 -0.65 -6.94
C GLY A 81 -10.80 -0.13 -8.35
N PRO A 82 -9.61 0.37 -8.68
CA PRO A 82 -9.31 0.82 -10.02
C PRO A 82 -9.29 -0.37 -10.98
N ALA A 83 -10.02 -0.28 -12.09
CA ALA A 83 -10.14 -1.36 -13.08
C ALA A 83 -8.76 -1.87 -13.54
N GLY A 84 -8.51 -3.18 -13.37
CA GLY A 84 -7.26 -3.86 -13.72
C GLY A 84 -6.91 -4.99 -12.77
N ASP A 85 -5.77 -5.63 -13.00
CA ASP A 85 -5.36 -6.85 -12.31
C ASP A 85 -4.44 -6.54 -11.13
N PHE A 86 -4.75 -7.17 -10.00
CA PHE A 86 -4.00 -7.06 -8.75
C PHE A 86 -3.58 -8.43 -8.26
N TYR A 87 -2.38 -8.53 -7.67
CA TYR A 87 -1.94 -9.76 -7.01
C TYR A 87 -2.65 -9.97 -5.67
N ILE A 88 -2.96 -11.22 -5.39
CA ILE A 88 -3.41 -11.70 -4.08
C ILE A 88 -2.37 -12.64 -3.48
N PHE A 89 -2.38 -12.75 -2.18
CA PHE A 89 -1.33 -13.39 -1.39
C PHE A 89 -1.94 -14.31 -0.34
N ASP A 90 -1.39 -15.49 -0.16
CA ASP A 90 -1.53 -16.17 1.11
C ASP A 90 -0.76 -15.41 2.20
N TRP A 91 -0.95 -15.78 3.46
CA TRP A 91 -0.36 -15.01 4.56
C TRP A 91 1.17 -14.96 4.52
N ASN A 92 1.83 -16.06 4.10
CA ASN A 92 3.30 -16.11 3.99
C ASN A 92 3.80 -15.20 2.86
N ASN A 93 3.12 -15.25 1.70
CA ASN A 93 3.45 -14.42 0.54
C ASN A 93 3.19 -12.94 0.82
N ALA A 94 2.15 -12.61 1.63
CA ALA A 94 1.91 -11.23 2.09
C ALA A 94 3.09 -10.69 2.93
N ASN A 95 3.67 -11.51 3.81
CA ASN A 95 4.89 -11.14 4.55
C ASN A 95 6.12 -11.05 3.64
N ALA A 96 6.24 -11.96 2.66
CA ALA A 96 7.32 -11.92 1.67
C ALA A 96 7.29 -10.64 0.81
N LEU A 97 6.10 -10.13 0.48
CA LEU A 97 5.92 -8.85 -0.21
C LEU A 97 6.58 -7.70 0.57
N CYS A 98 6.33 -7.61 1.88
CA CYS A 98 6.92 -6.56 2.72
C CYS A 98 8.44 -6.71 2.83
N THR A 99 8.95 -7.95 2.83
CA THR A 99 10.39 -8.23 2.76
C THR A 99 10.98 -7.76 1.42
N THR A 100 10.28 -7.96 0.31
CA THR A 100 10.67 -7.44 -1.01
C THR A 100 10.78 -5.91 -0.98
N TYR A 101 9.82 -5.22 -0.37
CA TYR A 101 9.85 -3.76 -0.23
C TYR A 101 11.03 -3.28 0.64
N ASN A 102 11.44 -4.04 1.65
CA ASN A 102 12.65 -3.76 2.43
C ASN A 102 13.92 -3.86 1.56
N THR A 103 14.03 -4.92 0.76
CA THR A 103 15.17 -5.14 -0.14
C THR A 103 15.31 -4.00 -1.16
N LEU A 104 14.19 -3.48 -1.64
CA LEU A 104 14.13 -2.37 -2.59
C LEU A 104 14.25 -0.99 -1.95
N SER A 105 14.28 -0.91 -0.62
CA SER A 105 14.22 0.35 0.14
C SER A 105 13.04 1.22 -0.33
N LEU A 106 11.87 0.62 -0.50
CA LEU A 106 10.69 1.30 -1.03
C LEU A 106 10.36 2.54 -0.19
N GLY A 107 10.17 3.69 -0.86
CA GLY A 107 9.94 4.97 -0.18
C GLY A 107 11.09 5.42 0.74
N GLY A 108 12.31 4.87 0.54
CA GLY A 108 13.47 5.12 1.40
C GLY A 108 13.43 4.37 2.74
N ARG A 109 12.56 3.36 2.89
CA ARG A 109 12.37 2.58 4.11
C ARG A 109 12.84 1.15 3.93
N THR A 110 13.35 0.56 5.01
CA THR A 110 13.83 -0.84 5.08
C THR A 110 13.23 -1.61 6.25
N ASN A 111 12.13 -1.10 6.82
CA ASN A 111 11.42 -1.66 7.96
C ASN A 111 9.93 -1.92 7.67
N TRP A 112 9.59 -2.24 6.41
CA TRP A 112 8.27 -2.67 6.02
C TRP A 112 7.91 -4.02 6.65
N ARG A 113 6.72 -4.12 7.18
CA ARG A 113 6.10 -5.36 7.68
C ARG A 113 4.63 -5.41 7.27
N LEU A 114 4.04 -6.59 7.32
CA LEU A 114 2.59 -6.70 7.13
C LEU A 114 1.86 -5.88 8.20
N ALA A 115 0.82 -5.14 7.80
CA ALA A 115 0.05 -4.30 8.70
C ALA A 115 -0.73 -5.14 9.73
N GLU A 116 -0.89 -4.64 10.94
CA GLU A 116 -1.72 -5.26 11.98
C GLU A 116 -3.21 -4.94 11.78
N ARG A 117 -4.09 -5.73 12.41
CA ARG A 117 -5.54 -5.54 12.34
C ARG A 117 -5.94 -4.11 12.74
N ASP A 118 -5.42 -3.61 13.83
CA ASP A 118 -5.81 -2.31 14.36
C ASP A 118 -5.23 -1.17 13.50
N GLU A 119 -4.09 -1.37 12.88
CA GLU A 119 -3.54 -0.43 11.90
C GLU A 119 -4.45 -0.31 10.67
N LEU A 120 -4.87 -1.43 10.09
CA LEU A 120 -5.80 -1.42 8.95
C LEU A 120 -7.18 -0.89 9.33
N LYS A 121 -7.69 -1.28 10.52
CA LYS A 121 -9.03 -0.91 10.94
C LYS A 121 -9.10 0.51 11.48
N MET A 122 -8.26 0.86 12.46
CA MET A 122 -8.38 2.10 13.21
C MET A 122 -7.62 3.26 12.57
N GLU A 123 -6.49 3.00 11.91
CA GLU A 123 -5.67 4.05 11.33
C GLU A 123 -5.97 4.29 9.84
N LEU A 124 -6.46 3.28 9.11
CA LEU A 124 -6.89 3.44 7.73
C LEU A 124 -8.42 3.55 7.64
N TYR A 125 -9.17 2.45 7.90
CA TYR A 125 -10.61 2.48 7.63
C TYR A 125 -11.36 3.49 8.51
N ASP A 126 -11.16 3.53 9.81
CA ASP A 126 -11.94 4.43 10.70
C ASP A 126 -11.63 5.92 10.47
N VAL A 127 -10.46 6.23 9.89
CA VAL A 127 -10.05 7.60 9.57
C VAL A 127 -10.48 8.01 8.17
N TYR A 128 -10.26 7.15 7.17
CA TYR A 128 -10.44 7.47 5.75
C TYR A 128 -11.67 6.82 5.13
N LEU A 129 -12.37 5.94 5.87
CA LEU A 129 -13.50 5.15 5.42
C LEU A 129 -13.12 4.23 4.23
N ASN A 130 -13.86 4.26 3.14
CA ASN A 130 -13.59 3.45 1.97
C ASN A 130 -12.27 3.87 1.30
N MET A 131 -11.24 3.02 1.37
CA MET A 131 -9.91 3.32 0.83
C MET A 131 -9.89 3.42 -0.70
N PHE A 132 -10.82 2.81 -1.42
CA PHE A 132 -10.95 3.07 -2.86
C PHE A 132 -11.36 4.51 -3.12
N THR A 133 -12.41 4.99 -2.46
CA THR A 133 -12.88 6.37 -2.62
C THR A 133 -11.85 7.40 -2.14
N ALA A 134 -11.16 7.08 -1.04
CA ALA A 134 -10.21 8.00 -0.42
C ALA A 134 -8.86 8.06 -1.18
N ARG A 135 -8.38 6.93 -1.68
CA ARG A 135 -7.01 6.78 -2.19
C ARG A 135 -6.89 6.00 -3.51
N GLY A 136 -7.97 5.45 -4.05
CA GLY A 136 -7.93 4.60 -5.24
C GLY A 136 -7.37 3.20 -4.98
N TRP A 137 -7.35 2.71 -3.76
CA TRP A 137 -6.87 1.36 -3.44
C TRP A 137 -7.83 0.29 -3.96
N PRO A 138 -7.34 -0.90 -4.36
CA PRO A 138 -8.20 -2.04 -4.65
C PRO A 138 -8.90 -2.47 -3.35
N THR A 139 -10.23 -2.67 -3.36
CA THR A 139 -11.00 -3.03 -2.16
C THR A 139 -12.10 -4.06 -2.42
N ASP A 140 -12.12 -4.71 -3.59
CA ASP A 140 -13.07 -5.78 -3.88
C ASP A 140 -12.80 -7.02 -3.01
N ASP A 141 -11.54 -7.28 -2.71
CA ASP A 141 -11.14 -8.30 -1.75
C ASP A 141 -10.69 -7.67 -0.41
N TYR A 142 -10.26 -8.50 0.53
CA TYR A 142 -9.89 -8.18 1.90
C TYR A 142 -8.39 -7.95 2.01
N TYR A 143 -7.94 -7.38 3.12
CA TYR A 143 -6.53 -7.15 3.40
C TYR A 143 -6.05 -8.00 4.56
N TRP A 144 -5.00 -8.81 4.34
CA TRP A 144 -4.34 -9.56 5.40
C TRP A 144 -3.85 -8.67 6.53
N SER A 145 -3.94 -9.21 7.73
CA SER A 145 -3.31 -8.63 8.92
C SER A 145 -2.23 -9.55 9.47
N ALA A 146 -1.21 -8.97 10.08
CA ALA A 146 -0.20 -9.69 10.84
C ALA A 146 -0.72 -10.24 12.18
N THR A 147 -1.90 -9.78 12.65
CA THR A 147 -2.47 -10.13 13.97
C THR A 147 -3.08 -11.52 13.94
N PRO A 148 -2.58 -12.47 14.75
CA PRO A 148 -3.13 -13.83 14.80
C PRO A 148 -4.40 -13.91 15.67
N VAL A 149 -5.21 -14.95 15.40
CA VAL A 149 -6.31 -15.39 16.25
C VAL A 149 -6.39 -16.92 16.22
N GLY A 150 -5.89 -17.58 17.25
CA GLY A 150 -5.72 -19.04 17.24
C GLY A 150 -4.78 -19.49 16.13
N SER A 151 -5.25 -20.37 15.24
CA SER A 151 -4.53 -20.82 14.04
C SER A 151 -4.83 -20.02 12.77
N PHE A 152 -5.58 -18.93 12.89
CA PHE A 152 -6.00 -18.05 11.80
C PHE A 152 -5.29 -16.69 11.94
N TYR A 153 -5.45 -15.85 10.90
CA TYR A 153 -5.05 -14.43 10.95
C TYR A 153 -6.25 -13.56 10.60
N TYR A 154 -6.32 -12.38 11.23
CA TYR A 154 -7.36 -11.42 10.90
C TYR A 154 -7.16 -10.90 9.47
N TYR A 155 -8.27 -10.50 8.85
CA TYR A 155 -8.32 -9.61 7.70
C TYR A 155 -9.24 -8.42 7.97
N VAL A 156 -9.05 -7.36 7.23
CA VAL A 156 -9.89 -6.16 7.28
C VAL A 156 -10.37 -5.84 5.86
N VAL A 157 -11.66 -5.54 5.75
CA VAL A 157 -12.28 -5.07 4.50
C VAL A 157 -12.17 -3.55 4.45
N LEU A 158 -11.24 -3.00 3.68
CA LEU A 158 -10.98 -1.56 3.64
C LEU A 158 -12.06 -0.75 2.90
N ARG A 159 -13.12 -1.40 2.41
CA ARG A 159 -14.31 -0.78 1.83
C ARG A 159 -15.36 -0.43 2.88
N ASN A 160 -15.55 -1.27 3.90
CA ASN A 160 -16.64 -1.14 4.87
C ASN A 160 -16.24 -1.40 6.34
N GLY A 161 -14.96 -1.67 6.60
CA GLY A 161 -14.41 -1.86 7.93
C GLY A 161 -14.76 -3.20 8.60
N TYR A 162 -15.33 -4.16 7.86
CA TYR A 162 -15.61 -5.49 8.40
C TYR A 162 -14.30 -6.20 8.73
N VAL A 163 -14.29 -6.90 9.87
CA VAL A 163 -13.13 -7.66 10.36
C VAL A 163 -13.54 -9.09 10.62
N ASN A 164 -12.77 -10.04 10.11
CA ASN A 164 -12.91 -11.45 10.41
C ASN A 164 -11.54 -12.13 10.24
N SER A 165 -11.48 -13.46 10.20
CA SER A 165 -10.23 -14.21 10.08
C SER A 165 -10.32 -15.32 9.04
N TYR A 166 -9.17 -15.62 8.43
CA TYR A 166 -8.97 -16.68 7.44
C TYR A 166 -7.84 -17.61 7.85
N THR A 167 -7.79 -18.79 7.22
CA THR A 167 -6.63 -19.68 7.33
C THR A 167 -5.44 -19.05 6.60
N PRO A 168 -4.20 -19.33 7.02
CA PRO A 168 -3.01 -18.77 6.34
C PRO A 168 -2.90 -19.12 4.85
N SER A 169 -3.63 -20.14 4.37
CA SER A 169 -3.66 -20.57 2.97
C SER A 169 -4.71 -19.85 2.12
N ASP A 170 -5.63 -19.11 2.72
CA ASP A 170 -6.54 -18.25 1.95
C ASP A 170 -5.76 -17.12 1.28
N THR A 171 -6.31 -16.54 0.23
CA THR A 171 -5.60 -15.55 -0.59
C THR A 171 -6.39 -14.27 -0.70
N VAL A 172 -5.79 -13.15 -0.27
CA VAL A 172 -6.38 -11.81 -0.30
C VAL A 172 -5.30 -10.75 -0.55
N TYR A 173 -5.65 -9.47 -0.56
CA TYR A 173 -4.71 -8.34 -0.69
C TYR A 173 -3.76 -8.22 0.50
N ALA A 174 -2.69 -7.44 0.31
CA ALA A 174 -1.73 -7.12 1.35
C ALA A 174 -1.39 -5.62 1.36
N SER A 175 -1.27 -5.06 2.56
CA SER A 175 -0.71 -3.73 2.81
C SER A 175 0.48 -3.85 3.75
N CYS A 176 1.59 -3.25 3.37
CA CYS A 176 2.76 -3.15 4.23
C CYS A 176 2.78 -1.82 4.95
N VAL A 177 3.25 -1.82 6.18
CA VAL A 177 3.41 -0.64 7.03
C VAL A 177 4.87 -0.47 7.43
N SER A 178 5.32 0.78 7.48
CA SER A 178 6.64 1.17 7.98
C SER A 178 6.48 2.30 9.00
N ASN A 179 6.98 2.08 10.21
CA ASN A 179 7.04 3.13 11.23
C ASN A 179 8.25 4.06 10.99
N PRO A 180 8.23 5.29 11.55
CA PRO A 180 9.35 6.23 11.48
C PRO A 180 10.65 5.68 11.99
#